data_78b9d24dd2cf890d6a7074b54169ede1
#
_entry.id   78b9d24dd2cf890d6a7074b54169ede1
#
_cell.length_a   1.000
_cell.length_b   1.000
_cell.length_c   1.000
_cell.angle_alpha   90.00
_cell.angle_beta   90.00
_cell.angle_gamma   90.00
#
_symmetry.space_group_name_H-M   'P 1'
#
loop_
_entity.id
_entity.type
_entity.pdbx_description
1 polymer ?
#
loop_
_entity_poly.entity_id
_entity_poly.type
_entity_poly.pdbx_seq_one_letter_code
_entity_poly.pdbx_strand_id
1 'polypeptide(L)'
;VHKVMEKSTDGFSTSGFDELERDKPYFYLSNHRDIILDTSFINVALYDHELIMTASAIGDNLVQKSFLMALAKLNRSFLVERSLSPREMLLSSKKLSEYLKFLLSENQSIWMAQREGRTKDGSDKTQQGVLKMVAMARGEQSALQYLKSLNIRPVAISYEFDPTDILKVPELIAKSEDTAYVKSNNEDFNSILRGALGTKKRIHIAAGKLSEETFDEIEGLDLSENDKLQELARRIDKEIYRIYKLWPSNYVAYDLYYNTDQFAHTYTDRDKRSFERRFERRVDANSAIARESFLLMYANPVINKLKSIEQTA
;
A
#
# COMPACT_ATOMS: atom_id res chain seq x y z
N VAL A 1 -11.88 13.15 7.58
CA VAL A 1 -11.87 12.15 6.50
C VAL A 1 -13.21 12.20 5.75
N HIS A 2 -14.38 12.12 6.42
CA HIS A 2 -15.70 12.11 5.78
C HIS A 2 -15.91 13.24 4.76
N LYS A 3 -15.53 14.50 5.07
CA LYS A 3 -15.61 15.61 4.11
C LYS A 3 -14.73 15.40 2.86
N VAL A 4 -13.61 14.71 2.98
CA VAL A 4 -12.77 14.37 1.82
C VAL A 4 -13.47 13.29 0.99
N MET A 5 -14.08 12.30 1.64
CA MET A 5 -14.85 11.26 0.97
C MET A 5 -16.02 11.89 0.18
N GLU A 6 -16.87 12.68 0.84
CA GLU A 6 -18.02 13.34 0.21
C GLU A 6 -17.67 14.21 -1.00
N LYS A 7 -16.52 14.92 -0.94
CA LYS A 7 -16.15 15.88 -2.00
C LYS A 7 -15.31 15.31 -3.12
N SER A 8 -14.64 14.19 -2.90
CA SER A 8 -13.63 13.67 -3.83
C SER A 8 -13.81 12.19 -4.22
N THR A 9 -14.87 11.54 -3.72
CA THR A 9 -15.16 10.14 -4.06
C THR A 9 -16.61 9.97 -4.53
N ASP A 10 -16.82 8.97 -5.38
CA ASP A 10 -18.15 8.54 -5.85
C ASP A 10 -18.67 7.33 -5.03
N GLY A 11 -17.92 6.89 -4.02
CA GLY A 11 -18.28 5.82 -3.12
C GLY A 11 -17.09 5.20 -2.41
N PHE A 12 -17.34 4.72 -1.20
CA PHE A 12 -16.42 3.98 -0.35
C PHE A 12 -17.04 2.64 0.01
N SER A 13 -16.27 1.57 -0.05
CA SER A 13 -16.73 0.22 0.30
C SER A 13 -15.61 -0.59 0.93
N THR A 14 -15.99 -1.58 1.73
CA THR A 14 -15.09 -2.46 2.46
C THR A 14 -15.44 -3.92 2.23
N SER A 15 -14.50 -4.83 2.50
CA SER A 15 -14.75 -6.28 2.56
C SER A 15 -13.74 -6.97 3.47
N GLY A 16 -14.13 -8.12 4.05
CA GLY A 16 -13.28 -8.96 4.89
C GLY A 16 -13.06 -8.44 6.31
N PHE A 17 -13.59 -7.28 6.68
CA PHE A 17 -13.50 -6.75 8.05
C PHE A 17 -14.49 -7.42 9.00
N ASP A 18 -15.61 -7.91 8.50
CA ASP A 18 -16.63 -8.63 9.29
C ASP A 18 -16.12 -9.97 9.87
N GLU A 19 -15.02 -10.49 9.32
CA GLU A 19 -14.36 -11.72 9.79
C GLU A 19 -13.38 -11.46 10.95
N LEU A 20 -13.17 -10.21 11.33
CA LEU A 20 -12.20 -9.83 12.36
C LEU A 20 -12.86 -9.73 13.74
N GLU A 21 -12.12 -10.17 14.76
CA GLU A 21 -12.55 -10.07 16.16
C GLU A 21 -12.40 -8.63 16.66
N ARG A 22 -13.47 -8.07 17.25
CA ARG A 22 -13.53 -6.64 17.63
C ARG A 22 -12.52 -6.24 18.69
N ASP A 23 -12.24 -7.12 19.63
CA ASP A 23 -11.39 -6.85 20.80
C ASP A 23 -9.94 -7.34 20.61
N LYS A 24 -9.58 -7.77 19.37
CA LYS A 24 -8.26 -8.30 19.04
C LYS A 24 -7.44 -7.30 18.24
N PRO A 25 -6.20 -7.02 18.64
CA PRO A 25 -5.32 -6.16 17.85
C PRO A 25 -4.75 -6.94 16.66
N TYR A 26 -4.58 -6.24 15.55
CA TYR A 26 -4.02 -6.78 14.33
C TYR A 26 -2.87 -5.93 13.79
N PHE A 27 -1.94 -6.57 13.10
CA PHE A 27 -0.92 -5.92 12.33
C PHE A 27 -1.36 -5.84 10.86
N TYR A 28 -1.91 -4.69 10.45
CA TYR A 28 -2.36 -4.47 9.08
C TYR A 28 -1.17 -4.08 8.19
N LEU A 29 -0.89 -4.89 7.18
CA LEU A 29 0.16 -4.65 6.20
C LEU A 29 -0.48 -4.44 4.82
N SER A 30 -0.30 -3.28 4.21
CA SER A 30 -1.00 -2.94 2.97
C SER A 30 -0.09 -2.42 1.87
N ASN A 31 -0.59 -2.47 0.63
CA ASN A 31 -0.06 -1.62 -0.42
C ASN A 31 -0.21 -0.14 -0.03
N HIS A 32 0.57 0.74 -0.64
CA HIS A 32 0.66 2.16 -0.25
C HIS A 32 0.59 3.06 -1.47
N ARG A 33 -0.47 3.86 -1.56
CA ARG A 33 -0.79 4.73 -2.69
C ARG A 33 -0.72 6.22 -2.37
N ASP A 34 -1.16 6.61 -1.16
CA ASP A 34 -1.23 8.01 -0.71
C ASP A 34 -0.63 8.19 0.69
N ILE A 35 -0.02 9.35 0.95
CA ILE A 35 0.74 9.61 2.18
C ILE A 35 -0.14 9.51 3.43
N ILE A 36 -1.35 10.07 3.39
CA ILE A 36 -2.25 10.15 4.56
C ILE A 36 -3.59 9.46 4.34
N LEU A 37 -4.05 9.33 3.09
CA LEU A 37 -5.39 8.82 2.83
C LEU A 37 -5.49 7.31 3.08
N ASP A 38 -4.43 6.56 2.82
CA ASP A 38 -4.43 5.12 3.00
C ASP A 38 -4.73 4.75 4.45
N THR A 39 -3.95 5.27 5.39
CA THR A 39 -4.21 5.04 6.82
C THR A 39 -5.53 5.65 7.28
N SER A 40 -5.92 6.81 6.71
CA SER A 40 -7.20 7.44 7.05
C SER A 40 -8.39 6.59 6.64
N PHE A 41 -8.39 6.02 5.43
CA PHE A 41 -9.49 5.17 4.95
C PHE A 41 -9.52 3.81 5.61
N ILE A 42 -8.36 3.24 5.94
CA ILE A 42 -8.29 2.01 6.76
C ILE A 42 -8.92 2.28 8.13
N ASN A 43 -8.57 3.38 8.80
CA ASN A 43 -9.17 3.70 10.09
C ASN A 43 -10.67 4.02 10.01
N VAL A 44 -11.18 4.56 8.90
CA VAL A 44 -12.63 4.65 8.66
C VAL A 44 -13.24 3.27 8.56
N ALA A 45 -12.65 2.36 7.78
CA ALA A 45 -13.13 0.99 7.67
C ALA A 45 -13.16 0.29 9.04
N LEU A 46 -12.10 0.42 9.84
CA LEU A 46 -12.02 -0.16 11.17
C LEU A 46 -13.09 0.44 12.11
N TYR A 47 -13.29 1.75 12.06
CA TYR A 47 -14.32 2.42 12.86
C TYR A 47 -15.73 1.96 12.49
N ASP A 48 -16.04 1.86 11.20
CA ASP A 48 -17.35 1.44 10.70
C ASP A 48 -17.68 -0.02 11.06
N HIS A 49 -16.64 -0.86 11.26
CA HIS A 49 -16.77 -2.26 11.69
C HIS A 49 -16.54 -2.46 13.21
N GLU A 50 -16.46 -1.37 13.99
CA GLU A 50 -16.23 -1.40 15.45
C GLU A 50 -14.95 -2.14 15.87
N LEU A 51 -13.91 -2.07 15.03
CA LEU A 51 -12.60 -2.68 15.25
C LEU A 51 -11.62 -1.68 15.90
N ILE A 52 -10.56 -2.21 16.50
CA ILE A 52 -9.49 -1.39 17.09
C ILE A 52 -8.76 -0.61 16.00
N MET A 53 -8.86 0.72 16.05
CA MET A 53 -8.17 1.60 15.11
C MET A 53 -6.67 1.51 15.26
N THR A 54 -5.95 1.76 14.16
CA THR A 54 -4.50 1.59 14.11
C THR A 54 -3.71 2.77 14.67
N ALA A 55 -2.57 2.45 15.29
CA ALA A 55 -1.40 3.32 15.28
C ALA A 55 -0.69 3.17 13.93
N SER A 56 -0.22 4.27 13.33
CA SER A 56 0.24 4.26 11.93
C SER A 56 1.68 4.75 11.80
N ALA A 57 2.49 4.03 11.02
CA ALA A 57 3.86 4.42 10.70
C ALA A 57 3.88 5.64 9.76
N ILE A 58 4.63 6.68 10.08
CA ILE A 58 4.86 7.85 9.23
C ILE A 58 6.35 8.22 9.22
N GLY A 59 6.90 8.53 8.04
CA GLY A 59 8.28 9.00 7.93
C GLY A 59 8.47 10.37 8.60
N ASP A 60 9.55 10.56 9.33
CA ASP A 60 9.91 11.81 10.01
C ASP A 60 10.06 13.00 9.04
N ASN A 61 10.50 12.72 7.82
CA ASN A 61 10.59 13.71 6.74
C ASN A 61 9.23 14.34 6.36
N LEU A 62 8.12 13.66 6.63
CA LEU A 62 6.77 14.11 6.29
C LEU A 62 6.16 15.07 7.33
N VAL A 63 6.72 15.13 8.53
CA VAL A 63 6.16 15.87 9.67
C VAL A 63 7.05 17.02 10.18
N GLN A 64 7.93 17.52 9.33
CA GLN A 64 8.84 18.62 9.66
C GLN A 64 8.13 19.93 10.03
N LYS A 65 6.94 20.19 9.48
CA LYS A 65 6.10 21.33 9.85
C LYS A 65 5.33 21.02 11.12
N SER A 66 5.31 21.92 12.09
CA SER A 66 4.69 21.72 13.41
C SER A 66 3.22 21.28 13.33
N PHE A 67 2.44 21.84 12.41
CA PHE A 67 1.04 21.43 12.24
C PHE A 67 0.90 20.01 11.68
N LEU A 68 1.81 19.55 10.80
CA LEU A 68 1.80 18.17 10.29
C LEU A 68 2.18 17.18 11.41
N MET A 69 3.13 17.56 12.26
CA MET A 69 3.47 16.77 13.46
C MET A 69 2.27 16.67 14.41
N ALA A 70 1.56 17.78 14.66
CA ALA A 70 0.37 17.78 15.49
C ALA A 70 -0.73 16.87 14.88
N LEU A 71 -0.94 16.97 13.56
CA LEU A 71 -1.90 16.14 12.84
C LEU A 71 -1.52 14.65 12.90
N ALA A 72 -0.25 14.31 12.74
CA ALA A 72 0.25 12.95 12.86
C ALA A 72 -0.01 12.38 14.26
N LYS A 73 0.28 13.14 15.31
CA LYS A 73 -0.01 12.74 16.70
C LYS A 73 -1.50 12.51 16.95
N LEU A 74 -2.38 13.39 16.43
CA LEU A 74 -3.83 13.23 16.54
C LEU A 74 -4.33 11.97 15.80
N ASN A 75 -3.64 11.54 14.76
CA ASN A 75 -3.93 10.30 14.04
C ASN A 75 -3.16 9.08 14.59
N ARG A 76 -2.65 9.13 15.81
CA ARG A 76 -1.90 8.05 16.45
C ARG A 76 -0.69 7.59 15.63
N SER A 77 -0.05 8.52 14.89
CA SER A 77 1.12 8.17 14.08
C SER A 77 2.36 8.10 14.95
N PHE A 78 3.21 7.10 14.70
CA PHE A 78 4.56 7.00 15.24
C PHE A 78 5.58 7.22 14.12
N LEU A 79 6.75 7.72 14.50
CA LEU A 79 7.76 8.13 13.53
C LEU A 79 8.65 6.96 13.12
N VAL A 80 8.93 6.91 11.81
CA VAL A 80 9.98 6.07 11.23
C VAL A 80 11.09 7.01 10.76
N GLU A 81 12.24 6.90 11.40
CA GLU A 81 13.41 7.71 11.08
C GLU A 81 13.98 7.31 9.72
N ARG A 82 14.37 8.32 8.94
CA ARG A 82 14.90 8.15 7.58
C ARG A 82 16.27 8.83 7.47
N SER A 83 16.96 8.54 6.37
CA SER A 83 18.26 9.18 6.07
C SER A 83 19.33 8.96 7.16
N LEU A 84 19.33 7.78 7.77
CA LEU A 84 20.27 7.34 8.79
C LEU A 84 21.46 6.60 8.16
N SER A 85 22.61 6.62 8.84
CA SER A 85 23.70 5.70 8.52
C SER A 85 23.29 4.24 8.74
N PRO A 86 23.94 3.24 8.11
CA PRO A 86 23.58 1.82 8.27
C PRO A 86 23.51 1.34 9.73
N ARG A 87 24.40 1.84 10.58
CA ARG A 87 24.43 1.51 12.02
C ARG A 87 23.23 2.12 12.76
N GLU A 88 22.95 3.38 12.52
CA GLU A 88 21.80 4.08 13.10
C GLU A 88 20.48 3.47 12.62
N MET A 89 20.39 3.11 11.34
CA MET A 89 19.22 2.44 10.77
C MET A 89 18.95 1.10 11.47
N LEU A 90 20.00 0.32 11.78
CA LEU A 90 19.84 -0.93 12.51
C LEU A 90 19.29 -0.70 13.92
N LEU A 91 19.83 0.28 14.65
CA LEU A 91 19.37 0.63 16.01
C LEU A 91 17.95 1.18 16.01
N SER A 92 17.63 2.08 15.08
CA SER A 92 16.29 2.63 14.90
C SER A 92 15.27 1.55 14.54
N SER A 93 15.63 0.64 13.62
CA SER A 93 14.78 -0.50 13.22
C SER A 93 14.50 -1.43 14.40
N LYS A 94 15.50 -1.73 15.23
CA LYS A 94 15.32 -2.54 16.44
C LYS A 94 14.38 -1.87 17.43
N LYS A 95 14.62 -0.59 17.74
CA LYS A 95 13.75 0.21 18.62
C LYS A 95 12.30 0.27 18.08
N LEU A 96 12.15 0.46 16.78
CA LEU A 96 10.85 0.45 16.13
C LEU A 96 10.15 -0.90 16.30
N SER A 97 10.84 -2.01 16.04
CA SER A 97 10.30 -3.36 16.21
C SER A 97 9.85 -3.64 17.65
N GLU A 98 10.63 -3.23 18.64
CA GLU A 98 10.28 -3.31 20.07
C GLU A 98 9.03 -2.47 20.39
N TYR A 99 8.91 -1.30 19.80
CA TYR A 99 7.75 -0.44 19.96
C TYR A 99 6.48 -1.04 19.32
N LEU A 100 6.60 -1.66 18.14
CA LEU A 100 5.47 -2.38 17.51
C LEU A 100 5.00 -3.54 18.39
N LYS A 101 5.93 -4.31 18.96
CA LYS A 101 5.62 -5.37 19.92
C LYS A 101 4.87 -4.83 21.14
N PHE A 102 5.34 -3.72 21.70
CA PHE A 102 4.69 -3.04 22.82
C PHE A 102 3.27 -2.59 22.46
N LEU A 103 3.06 -1.94 21.33
CA LEU A 103 1.71 -1.51 20.92
C LEU A 103 0.71 -2.67 20.83
N LEU A 104 1.12 -3.79 20.23
CA LEU A 104 0.24 -4.98 20.16
C LEU A 104 -0.04 -5.55 21.55
N SER A 105 0.93 -5.56 22.48
CA SER A 105 0.73 -6.01 23.86
C SER A 105 -0.22 -5.10 24.65
N GLU A 106 -0.28 -3.80 24.29
CA GLU A 106 -1.24 -2.82 24.84
C GLU A 106 -2.58 -2.80 24.11
N ASN A 107 -2.90 -3.87 23.39
CA ASN A 107 -4.15 -4.02 22.63
C ASN A 107 -4.35 -2.91 21.56
N GLN A 108 -3.28 -2.43 20.94
CA GLN A 108 -3.31 -1.45 19.85
C GLN A 108 -3.05 -2.12 18.51
N SER A 109 -3.96 -1.94 17.56
CA SER A 109 -3.69 -2.34 16.17
C SER A 109 -2.64 -1.45 15.52
N ILE A 110 -1.92 -1.98 14.53
CA ILE A 110 -0.86 -1.27 13.83
C ILE A 110 -1.16 -1.28 12.33
N TRP A 111 -0.88 -0.17 11.66
CA TRP A 111 -0.79 -0.13 10.22
C TRP A 111 0.62 0.21 9.75
N MET A 112 1.12 -0.58 8.81
CA MET A 112 2.34 -0.28 8.07
C MET A 112 2.17 -0.57 6.58
N ALA A 113 2.88 0.20 5.76
CA ALA A 113 3.02 -0.11 4.34
C ALA A 113 3.92 -1.34 4.15
N GLN A 114 3.61 -2.18 3.17
CA GLN A 114 4.39 -3.38 2.81
C GLN A 114 5.77 -3.05 2.20
N ARG A 115 6.04 -1.77 1.97
CA ARG A 115 7.28 -1.28 1.36
C ARG A 115 7.65 0.09 1.89
N GLU A 116 8.90 0.46 1.68
CA GLU A 116 9.32 1.83 1.88
C GLU A 116 8.73 2.75 0.79
N GLY A 117 8.03 3.79 1.24
CA GLY A 117 7.36 4.76 0.38
C GLY A 117 6.18 4.21 -0.41
N ARG A 118 5.49 5.11 -1.10
CA ARG A 118 4.33 4.79 -1.94
C ARG A 118 4.76 4.02 -3.20
N THR A 119 3.94 3.06 -3.62
CA THR A 119 4.12 2.48 -4.96
C THR A 119 3.87 3.54 -6.03
N LYS A 120 4.73 3.59 -7.04
CA LYS A 120 4.61 4.55 -8.14
C LYS A 120 4.01 3.90 -9.38
N ASP A 121 4.47 2.69 -9.66
CA ASP A 121 4.13 1.91 -10.85
C ASP A 121 2.94 0.95 -10.67
N GLY A 122 2.34 0.88 -9.48
CA GLY A 122 1.25 -0.04 -9.20
C GLY A 122 1.65 -1.50 -9.01
N SER A 123 2.94 -1.83 -8.93
CA SER A 123 3.41 -3.21 -8.78
C SER A 123 3.09 -3.83 -7.42
N ASP A 124 2.93 -3.00 -6.38
CA ASP A 124 2.48 -3.38 -5.02
C ASP A 124 3.20 -4.61 -4.44
N LYS A 125 4.53 -4.63 -4.50
CA LYS A 125 5.35 -5.73 -3.98
C LYS A 125 5.79 -5.47 -2.55
N THR A 126 5.68 -6.49 -1.71
CA THR A 126 6.20 -6.48 -0.34
C THR A 126 7.72 -6.52 -0.34
N GLN A 127 8.34 -5.57 0.35
CA GLN A 127 9.78 -5.59 0.57
C GLN A 127 10.11 -6.47 1.77
N GLN A 128 10.91 -7.48 1.56
CA GLN A 128 11.40 -8.38 2.61
C GLN A 128 12.02 -7.62 3.80
N GLY A 129 12.67 -6.47 3.52
CA GLY A 129 13.25 -5.62 4.55
C GLY A 129 12.26 -5.13 5.61
N VAL A 130 10.98 -4.93 5.22
CA VAL A 130 9.92 -4.57 6.17
C VAL A 130 9.64 -5.73 7.13
N LEU A 131 9.55 -6.95 6.63
CA LEU A 131 9.33 -8.14 7.47
C LEU A 131 10.53 -8.42 8.38
N LYS A 132 11.76 -8.25 7.86
CA LYS A 132 12.99 -8.36 8.67
C LYS A 132 13.00 -7.33 9.80
N MET A 133 12.68 -6.08 9.51
CA MET A 133 12.62 -5.02 10.49
C MET A 133 11.56 -5.33 11.56
N VAL A 134 10.35 -5.72 11.18
CA VAL A 134 9.29 -6.10 12.13
C VAL A 134 9.71 -7.26 13.01
N ALA A 135 10.45 -8.24 12.47
CA ALA A 135 10.89 -9.42 13.20
C ALA A 135 12.11 -9.19 14.13
N MET A 136 12.68 -7.99 14.21
CA MET A 136 13.86 -7.74 15.06
C MET A 136 13.59 -7.91 16.56
N ALA A 137 12.33 -7.75 17.02
CA ALA A 137 11.94 -7.93 18.44
C ALA A 137 11.56 -9.38 18.79
N ARG A 138 11.87 -10.36 17.91
CA ARG A 138 11.46 -11.76 18.04
C ARG A 138 12.04 -12.52 19.23
N GLY A 139 13.11 -11.99 19.85
CA GLY A 139 13.85 -12.72 20.89
C GLY A 139 14.49 -13.98 20.33
N GLU A 140 14.27 -15.13 21.00
CA GLU A 140 14.80 -16.44 20.61
C GLU A 140 13.97 -17.18 19.55
N GLN A 141 12.80 -16.67 19.18
CA GLN A 141 11.95 -17.27 18.16
C GLN A 141 12.55 -17.14 16.76
N SER A 142 12.16 -18.02 15.82
CA SER A 142 12.40 -17.75 14.40
C SER A 142 11.63 -16.51 13.95
N ALA A 143 12.12 -15.83 12.92
CA ALA A 143 11.42 -14.63 12.40
C ALA A 143 10.00 -14.97 11.94
N LEU A 144 9.81 -16.15 11.34
CA LEU A 144 8.52 -16.60 10.84
C LEU A 144 7.52 -16.89 11.97
N GLN A 145 7.96 -17.57 13.04
CA GLN A 145 7.11 -17.82 14.22
C GLN A 145 6.68 -16.53 14.90
N TYR A 146 7.60 -15.57 15.03
CA TYR A 146 7.28 -14.27 15.57
C TYR A 146 6.26 -13.51 14.71
N LEU A 147 6.46 -13.47 13.37
CA LEU A 147 5.52 -12.82 12.46
C LEU A 147 4.13 -13.50 12.48
N LYS A 148 4.07 -14.83 12.60
CA LYS A 148 2.81 -15.57 12.81
C LYS A 148 2.05 -15.06 14.03
N SER A 149 2.75 -14.79 15.15
CA SER A 149 2.15 -14.33 16.41
C SER A 149 1.58 -12.90 16.35
N LEU A 150 1.96 -12.08 15.37
CA LEU A 150 1.50 -10.69 15.24
C LEU A 150 0.10 -10.55 14.63
N ASN A 151 -0.58 -11.63 14.27
CA ASN A 151 -1.89 -11.59 13.59
C ASN A 151 -1.87 -10.69 12.34
N ILE A 152 -0.89 -10.90 11.44
CA ILE A 152 -0.76 -10.10 10.23
C ILE A 152 -2.01 -10.21 9.36
N ARG A 153 -2.56 -9.05 8.96
CA ARG A 153 -3.69 -8.93 8.02
C ARG A 153 -3.23 -8.16 6.79
N PRO A 154 -3.05 -8.84 5.65
CA PRO A 154 -2.86 -8.16 4.39
C PRO A 154 -4.07 -7.30 4.06
N VAL A 155 -3.85 -6.06 3.63
CA VAL A 155 -4.93 -5.15 3.24
C VAL A 155 -4.67 -4.62 1.84
N ALA A 156 -5.67 -4.67 0.99
CA ALA A 156 -5.62 -4.06 -0.33
C ALA A 156 -6.39 -2.73 -0.34
N ILE A 157 -5.70 -1.67 -0.75
CA ILE A 157 -6.27 -0.34 -0.95
C ILE A 157 -6.41 -0.11 -2.43
N SER A 158 -7.64 0.01 -2.91
CA SER A 158 -7.97 0.09 -4.33
C SER A 158 -8.66 1.41 -4.63
N TYR A 159 -7.95 2.32 -5.29
CA TYR A 159 -8.49 3.57 -5.82
C TYR A 159 -8.85 3.39 -7.29
N GLU A 160 -10.06 3.81 -7.71
CA GLU A 160 -10.41 3.83 -9.12
C GLU A 160 -9.55 4.85 -9.88
N PHE A 161 -9.33 6.03 -9.26
CA PHE A 161 -8.32 6.97 -9.70
C PHE A 161 -7.30 7.19 -8.58
N ASP A 162 -6.05 6.87 -8.86
CA ASP A 162 -4.96 7.12 -7.91
C ASP A 162 -4.91 8.62 -7.57
N PRO A 163 -4.93 8.98 -6.27
CA PRO A 163 -5.06 10.38 -5.84
C PRO A 163 -3.93 11.27 -6.34
N THR A 164 -2.75 10.71 -6.55
CA THR A 164 -1.52 11.43 -6.89
C THR A 164 -0.80 10.89 -8.14
N ASP A 165 -1.53 10.27 -9.06
CA ASP A 165 -0.98 9.63 -10.25
C ASP A 165 0.02 10.48 -11.02
N ILE A 166 -0.36 11.71 -11.39
CA ILE A 166 0.52 12.60 -12.16
C ILE A 166 1.81 12.97 -11.41
N LEU A 167 1.77 13.04 -10.08
CA LEU A 167 2.94 13.37 -9.27
C LEU A 167 3.94 12.20 -9.16
N LYS A 168 3.54 11.01 -9.57
CA LYS A 168 4.38 9.81 -9.58
C LYS A 168 5.16 9.65 -10.88
N VAL A 169 4.65 10.21 -11.97
CA VAL A 169 5.22 10.08 -13.32
C VAL A 169 6.67 10.57 -13.41
N PRO A 170 7.07 11.74 -12.85
CA PRO A 170 8.47 12.19 -12.94
C PRO A 170 9.47 11.21 -12.30
N GLU A 171 9.11 10.62 -11.16
CA GLU A 171 9.95 9.61 -10.50
C GLU A 171 10.05 8.31 -11.34
N LEU A 172 8.97 7.93 -12.03
CA LEU A 172 8.96 6.77 -12.92
C LEU A 172 9.82 7.00 -14.17
N ILE A 173 9.79 8.20 -14.73
CA ILE A 173 10.66 8.60 -15.86
C ILE A 173 12.11 8.53 -15.43
N ALA A 174 12.48 9.18 -14.32
CA ALA A 174 13.86 9.15 -13.81
C ALA A 174 14.35 7.71 -13.60
N LYS A 175 13.50 6.85 -13.04
CA LYS A 175 13.81 5.42 -12.85
C LYS A 175 14.00 4.67 -14.16
N SER A 176 13.21 4.96 -15.20
CA SER A 176 13.33 4.31 -16.51
C SER A 176 14.59 4.75 -17.27
N GLU A 177 15.07 5.96 -17.01
CA GLU A 177 16.29 6.53 -17.55
C GLU A 177 17.55 6.25 -16.72
N ASP A 178 17.41 5.45 -15.65
CA ASP A 178 18.47 5.16 -14.67
C ASP A 178 19.10 6.43 -14.07
N THR A 179 18.28 7.45 -13.86
CA THR A 179 18.69 8.72 -13.29
C THR A 179 18.17 8.90 -11.86
N ALA A 180 18.90 9.65 -11.03
CA ALA A 180 18.47 9.94 -9.66
C ALA A 180 17.32 10.94 -9.66
N TYR A 181 16.18 10.56 -9.09
CA TYR A 181 15.08 11.49 -8.85
C TYR A 181 15.32 12.32 -7.59
N VAL A 182 15.40 13.63 -7.77
CA VAL A 182 15.52 14.60 -6.66
C VAL A 182 14.19 15.28 -6.42
N LYS A 183 13.62 15.07 -5.24
CA LYS A 183 12.37 15.72 -4.85
C LYS A 183 12.51 17.25 -4.79
N SER A 184 11.53 17.94 -5.33
CA SER A 184 11.43 19.39 -5.19
C SER A 184 11.01 19.79 -3.76
N ASN A 185 11.31 21.06 -3.39
CA ASN A 185 10.84 21.63 -2.13
C ASN A 185 9.30 21.54 -2.02
N ASN A 186 8.82 21.09 -0.85
CA ASN A 186 7.40 20.90 -0.56
C ASN A 186 6.67 19.84 -1.43
N GLU A 187 7.35 18.99 -2.15
CA GLU A 187 6.72 17.95 -2.99
C GLU A 187 5.80 17.03 -2.17
N ASP A 188 6.27 16.57 -1.01
CA ASP A 188 5.46 15.71 -0.13
C ASP A 188 4.22 16.47 0.40
N PHE A 189 4.36 17.75 0.74
CA PHE A 189 3.23 18.58 1.15
C PHE A 189 2.22 18.80 0.01
N ASN A 190 2.71 19.07 -1.20
CA ASN A 190 1.87 19.20 -2.40
C ASN A 190 1.17 17.86 -2.72
N SER A 191 1.84 16.73 -2.51
CA SER A 191 1.25 15.40 -2.66
C SER A 191 0.11 15.18 -1.66
N ILE A 192 0.30 15.55 -0.40
CA ILE A 192 -0.75 15.47 0.64
C ILE A 192 -1.97 16.30 0.23
N LEU A 193 -1.75 17.55 -0.15
CA LEU A 193 -2.83 18.47 -0.53
C LEU A 193 -3.58 17.98 -1.78
N ARG A 194 -2.85 17.60 -2.83
CA ARG A 194 -3.44 17.07 -4.06
C ARG A 194 -4.14 15.73 -3.85
N GLY A 195 -3.57 14.88 -3.01
CA GLY A 195 -4.21 13.61 -2.59
C GLY A 195 -5.56 13.88 -1.92
N ALA A 196 -5.61 14.80 -0.95
CA ALA A 196 -6.84 15.15 -0.26
C ALA A 196 -7.92 15.75 -1.18
N LEU A 197 -7.55 16.65 -2.09
CA LEU A 197 -8.47 17.38 -2.96
C LEU A 197 -8.80 16.67 -4.29
N GLY A 198 -7.91 15.80 -4.77
CA GLY A 198 -8.04 15.14 -6.07
C GLY A 198 -9.19 14.14 -6.12
N THR A 199 -9.89 14.09 -7.26
CA THR A 199 -10.95 13.10 -7.51
C THR A 199 -10.39 11.69 -7.53
N LYS A 200 -10.97 10.80 -6.72
CA LYS A 200 -10.58 9.40 -6.55
C LYS A 200 -11.58 8.43 -7.17
N LYS A 201 -12.77 8.92 -7.54
CA LYS A 201 -13.93 8.12 -7.88
C LYS A 201 -14.24 7.12 -6.74
N ARG A 202 -14.35 5.84 -7.07
CA ARG A 202 -14.66 4.81 -6.07
C ARG A 202 -13.42 4.33 -5.35
N ILE A 203 -13.57 3.99 -4.07
CA ILE A 203 -12.51 3.43 -3.23
C ILE A 203 -13.00 2.12 -2.62
N HIS A 204 -12.13 1.14 -2.55
CA HIS A 204 -12.40 -0.11 -1.85
C HIS A 204 -11.22 -0.49 -0.97
N ILE A 205 -11.51 -0.85 0.28
CA ILE A 205 -10.53 -1.38 1.23
C ILE A 205 -10.93 -2.82 1.54
N ALA A 206 -10.02 -3.76 1.28
CA ALA A 206 -10.26 -5.17 1.56
C ALA A 206 -9.25 -5.69 2.58
N ALA A 207 -9.73 -6.35 3.64
CA ALA A 207 -8.90 -7.08 4.57
C ALA A 207 -8.82 -8.56 4.17
N GLY A 208 -7.60 -9.08 4.07
CA GLY A 208 -7.34 -10.49 3.77
C GLY A 208 -6.91 -11.26 5.01
N LYS A 209 -6.56 -12.53 4.79
CA LYS A 209 -6.11 -13.45 5.83
C LYS A 209 -4.90 -14.22 5.35
N LEU A 210 -3.89 -14.31 6.20
CA LEU A 210 -2.87 -15.35 6.10
C LEU A 210 -3.26 -16.45 7.08
N SER A 211 -3.49 -17.65 6.57
CA SER A 211 -3.83 -18.78 7.42
C SER A 211 -2.60 -19.28 8.20
N GLU A 212 -2.82 -19.97 9.29
CA GLU A 212 -1.72 -20.59 10.05
C GLU A 212 -0.98 -21.63 9.20
N GLU A 213 -1.71 -22.37 8.39
CA GLU A 213 -1.17 -23.35 7.44
C GLU A 213 -0.16 -22.72 6.49
N THR A 214 -0.38 -21.46 6.05
CA THR A 214 0.59 -20.73 5.20
C THR A 214 1.94 -20.58 5.89
N PHE A 215 1.96 -20.26 7.18
CA PHE A 215 3.20 -20.16 7.95
C PHE A 215 3.85 -21.53 8.16
N ASP A 216 3.06 -22.56 8.45
CA ASP A 216 3.52 -23.92 8.68
C ASP A 216 4.08 -24.53 7.39
N GLU A 217 3.44 -24.28 6.23
CA GLU A 217 3.99 -24.66 4.92
C GLU A 217 5.35 -24.02 4.67
N ILE A 218 5.49 -22.69 4.91
CA ILE A 218 6.77 -22.01 4.71
C ILE A 218 7.83 -22.52 5.68
N GLU A 219 7.47 -22.78 6.95
CA GLU A 219 8.42 -23.33 7.94
C GLU A 219 8.93 -24.70 7.53
N GLY A 220 8.09 -25.54 6.91
CA GLY A 220 8.45 -26.85 6.40
C GLY A 220 9.34 -26.87 5.16
N LEU A 221 9.55 -25.71 4.49
CA LEU A 221 10.44 -25.62 3.34
C LEU A 221 11.91 -25.71 3.77
N ASP A 222 12.71 -26.44 3.00
CA ASP A 222 14.17 -26.48 3.15
C ASP A 222 14.82 -25.22 2.59
N LEU A 223 14.58 -24.09 3.27
CA LEU A 223 15.02 -22.77 2.87
C LEU A 223 15.75 -22.06 4.03
N SER A 224 16.65 -21.14 3.70
CA SER A 224 17.24 -20.25 4.69
C SER A 224 16.15 -19.33 5.33
N GLU A 225 16.40 -18.82 6.56
CA GLU A 225 15.48 -17.87 7.21
C GLU A 225 15.16 -16.67 6.30
N ASN A 226 16.14 -16.19 5.56
CA ASN A 226 15.96 -15.12 4.60
C ASN A 226 15.00 -15.50 3.46
N ASP A 227 15.16 -16.69 2.91
CA ASP A 227 14.32 -17.14 1.80
C ASP A 227 12.89 -17.47 2.28
N LYS A 228 12.72 -17.96 3.51
CA LYS A 228 11.41 -18.12 4.16
C LYS A 228 10.70 -16.76 4.31
N LEU A 229 11.41 -15.70 4.70
CA LEU A 229 10.83 -14.34 4.75
C LEU A 229 10.50 -13.80 3.35
N GLN A 230 11.28 -14.13 2.34
CA GLN A 230 10.96 -13.77 0.95
C GLN A 230 9.73 -14.53 0.46
N GLU A 231 9.57 -15.79 0.85
CA GLU A 231 8.36 -16.58 0.54
C GLU A 231 7.13 -16.00 1.24
N LEU A 232 7.26 -15.62 2.52
CA LEU A 232 6.17 -14.95 3.24
C LEU A 232 5.78 -13.64 2.52
N ALA A 233 6.75 -12.84 2.06
CA ALA A 233 6.46 -11.63 1.29
C ALA A 233 5.65 -11.94 0.02
N ARG A 234 5.98 -13.03 -0.70
CA ARG A 234 5.21 -13.47 -1.89
C ARG A 234 3.79 -13.94 -1.54
N ARG A 235 3.60 -14.62 -0.39
CA ARG A 235 2.27 -15.02 0.07
C ARG A 235 1.42 -13.82 0.46
N ILE A 236 2.02 -12.80 1.09
CA ILE A 236 1.36 -11.51 1.38
C ILE A 236 0.94 -10.82 0.07
N ASP A 237 1.84 -10.74 -0.90
CA ASP A 237 1.56 -10.14 -2.21
C ASP A 237 0.41 -10.87 -2.91
N LYS A 238 0.45 -12.21 -2.94
CA LYS A 238 -0.60 -13.04 -3.54
C LYS A 238 -1.97 -12.75 -2.91
N GLU A 239 -2.02 -12.63 -1.59
CA GLU A 239 -3.25 -12.32 -0.88
C GLU A 239 -3.74 -10.89 -1.20
N ILE A 240 -2.84 -9.89 -1.18
CA ILE A 240 -3.19 -8.51 -1.57
C ILE A 240 -3.73 -8.46 -3.01
N TYR A 241 -3.09 -9.17 -3.96
CA TYR A 241 -3.56 -9.21 -5.35
C TYR A 241 -4.90 -9.91 -5.48
N ARG A 242 -5.15 -10.97 -4.71
CA ARG A 242 -6.41 -11.70 -4.68
C ARG A 242 -7.58 -10.83 -4.23
N ILE A 243 -7.40 -10.06 -3.15
CA ILE A 243 -8.44 -9.21 -2.56
C ILE A 243 -8.53 -7.82 -3.19
N TYR A 244 -7.53 -7.42 -4.01
CA TYR A 244 -7.54 -6.12 -4.67
C TYR A 244 -8.74 -6.00 -5.60
N LYS A 245 -9.55 -4.96 -5.40
CA LYS A 245 -10.68 -4.67 -6.29
C LYS A 245 -10.21 -3.95 -7.53
N LEU A 246 -10.35 -4.62 -8.68
CA LEU A 246 -10.08 -4.00 -9.96
C LEU A 246 -11.25 -3.11 -10.40
N TRP A 247 -10.93 -1.96 -10.93
CA TRP A 247 -11.87 -0.98 -11.43
C TRP A 247 -11.82 -0.89 -12.95
N PRO A 248 -12.86 -0.35 -13.61
CA PRO A 248 -12.82 -0.08 -15.05
C PRO A 248 -11.55 0.63 -15.52
N SER A 249 -11.05 1.60 -14.75
CA SER A 249 -9.78 2.30 -15.06
C SER A 249 -8.57 1.37 -15.18
N ASN A 250 -8.52 0.29 -14.39
CA ASN A 250 -7.44 -0.68 -14.45
C ASN A 250 -7.47 -1.48 -15.75
N TYR A 251 -8.66 -1.94 -16.15
CA TYR A 251 -8.85 -2.71 -17.37
C TYR A 251 -8.67 -1.86 -18.63
N VAL A 252 -9.19 -0.63 -18.66
CA VAL A 252 -8.95 0.33 -19.75
C VAL A 252 -7.46 0.61 -19.90
N ALA A 253 -6.74 0.83 -18.80
CA ALA A 253 -5.30 1.06 -18.83
C ALA A 253 -4.53 -0.16 -19.36
N TYR A 254 -4.95 -1.37 -18.98
CA TYR A 254 -4.37 -2.61 -19.49
C TYR A 254 -4.55 -2.74 -21.00
N ASP A 255 -5.78 -2.58 -21.49
CA ASP A 255 -6.08 -2.68 -22.92
C ASP A 255 -5.36 -1.61 -23.74
N LEU A 256 -5.26 -0.37 -23.25
CA LEU A 256 -4.48 0.70 -23.88
C LEU A 256 -2.97 0.41 -23.87
N TYR A 257 -2.44 -0.15 -22.79
CA TYR A 257 -1.01 -0.44 -22.66
C TYR A 257 -0.57 -1.57 -23.61
N TYR A 258 -1.37 -2.65 -23.69
CA TYR A 258 -1.08 -3.80 -24.54
C TYR A 258 -1.66 -3.68 -25.96
N ASN A 259 -2.36 -2.59 -26.25
CA ASN A 259 -3.08 -2.39 -27.51
C ASN A 259 -4.01 -3.57 -27.85
N THR A 260 -4.88 -3.91 -26.91
CA THR A 260 -5.82 -5.04 -26.99
C THR A 260 -7.22 -4.61 -26.54
N ASP A 261 -8.22 -5.44 -26.79
CA ASP A 261 -9.59 -5.31 -26.31
C ASP A 261 -9.97 -6.48 -25.37
N GLN A 262 -8.96 -7.09 -24.73
CA GLN A 262 -9.12 -8.31 -23.90
C GLN A 262 -10.16 -8.12 -22.79
N PHE A 263 -10.21 -6.94 -22.21
CA PHE A 263 -11.11 -6.60 -21.11
C PHE A 263 -12.25 -5.65 -21.50
N ALA A 264 -12.51 -5.44 -22.80
CA ALA A 264 -13.55 -4.52 -23.26
C ALA A 264 -14.95 -4.83 -22.70
N HIS A 265 -15.22 -6.10 -22.34
CA HIS A 265 -16.47 -6.53 -21.72
C HIS A 265 -16.61 -6.14 -20.23
N THR A 266 -15.55 -5.65 -19.58
CA THR A 266 -15.54 -5.30 -18.14
C THR A 266 -15.74 -3.81 -17.86
N TYR A 267 -15.74 -2.97 -18.90
CA TYR A 267 -15.94 -1.52 -18.78
C TYR A 267 -16.86 -0.99 -19.88
N THR A 268 -17.48 0.15 -19.61
CA THR A 268 -18.35 0.83 -20.58
C THR A 268 -17.56 1.86 -21.39
N ASP A 269 -18.12 2.29 -22.55
CA ASP A 269 -17.57 3.42 -23.31
C ASP A 269 -17.44 4.71 -22.48
N ARG A 270 -18.32 4.90 -21.50
CA ARG A 270 -18.24 6.03 -20.56
C ARG A 270 -17.02 5.91 -19.66
N ASP A 271 -16.72 4.71 -19.16
CA ASP A 271 -15.53 4.47 -18.32
C ASP A 271 -14.25 4.69 -19.12
N LYS A 272 -14.20 4.13 -20.35
CA LYS A 272 -13.08 4.32 -21.27
C LYS A 272 -12.83 5.80 -21.53
N ARG A 273 -13.84 6.54 -22.01
CA ARG A 273 -13.71 7.99 -22.24
C ARG A 273 -13.36 8.79 -20.98
N SER A 274 -13.80 8.35 -19.81
CA SER A 274 -13.46 9.01 -18.54
C SER A 274 -11.99 8.84 -18.19
N PHE A 275 -11.43 7.65 -18.38
CA PHE A 275 -10.02 7.36 -18.15
C PHE A 275 -9.13 8.03 -19.19
N GLU A 276 -9.47 7.92 -20.49
CA GLU A 276 -8.74 8.56 -21.59
C GLU A 276 -8.62 10.07 -21.39
N ARG A 277 -9.72 10.76 -21.05
CA ARG A 277 -9.69 12.19 -20.73
C ARG A 277 -8.80 12.54 -19.54
N ARG A 278 -8.74 11.65 -18.51
CA ARG A 278 -7.81 11.83 -17.39
C ARG A 278 -6.37 11.69 -17.86
N PHE A 279 -6.09 10.68 -18.64
CA PHE A 279 -4.79 10.38 -19.21
C PHE A 279 -4.28 11.54 -20.08
N GLU A 280 -5.06 11.96 -21.07
CA GLU A 280 -4.71 13.04 -22.01
C GLU A 280 -4.47 14.40 -21.34
N ARG A 281 -5.25 14.71 -20.28
CA ARG A 281 -5.10 15.98 -19.54
C ARG A 281 -3.90 16.01 -18.60
N ARG A 282 -3.34 14.86 -18.26
CA ARG A 282 -2.32 14.74 -17.21
C ARG A 282 -0.96 14.34 -17.74
N VAL A 283 -0.89 13.71 -18.89
CA VAL A 283 0.34 13.16 -19.45
C VAL A 283 0.67 13.87 -20.75
N ASP A 284 1.93 14.29 -20.88
CA ASP A 284 2.42 14.88 -22.13
C ASP A 284 2.28 13.87 -23.29
N ALA A 285 1.55 14.25 -24.31
CA ALA A 285 1.31 13.44 -25.50
C ALA A 285 2.61 13.07 -26.25
N ASN A 286 3.64 13.90 -26.14
CA ASN A 286 4.93 13.72 -26.82
C ASN A 286 5.92 12.84 -26.03
N SER A 287 5.62 12.53 -24.77
CA SER A 287 6.48 11.67 -23.94
C SER A 287 5.97 10.23 -23.92
N ALA A 288 6.55 9.36 -24.73
CA ALA A 288 6.24 7.94 -24.74
C ALA A 288 6.43 7.28 -23.36
N ILE A 289 7.53 7.61 -22.66
CA ILE A 289 7.86 7.09 -21.33
C ILE A 289 6.81 7.52 -20.29
N ALA A 290 6.38 8.79 -20.32
CA ALA A 290 5.35 9.28 -19.39
C ALA A 290 4.01 8.56 -19.64
N ARG A 291 3.64 8.34 -20.89
CA ARG A 291 2.42 7.64 -21.29
C ARG A 291 2.43 6.19 -20.81
N GLU A 292 3.52 5.49 -21.09
CA GLU A 292 3.73 4.10 -20.67
C GLU A 292 3.71 3.97 -19.14
N SER A 293 4.44 4.82 -18.42
CA SER A 293 4.50 4.83 -16.96
C SER A 293 3.13 5.06 -16.32
N PHE A 294 2.35 6.00 -16.87
CA PHE A 294 1.00 6.27 -16.37
C PHE A 294 0.05 5.10 -16.61
N LEU A 295 0.08 4.50 -17.79
CA LEU A 295 -0.75 3.33 -18.10
C LEU A 295 -0.38 2.13 -17.24
N LEU A 296 0.92 1.84 -17.05
CA LEU A 296 1.40 0.76 -16.19
C LEU A 296 0.96 0.92 -14.73
N MET A 297 0.94 2.15 -14.20
CA MET A 297 0.48 2.42 -12.83
C MET A 297 -0.93 1.87 -12.57
N TYR A 298 -1.81 1.94 -13.58
CA TYR A 298 -3.17 1.43 -13.51
C TYR A 298 -3.32 0.00 -14.02
N ALA A 299 -2.49 -0.45 -14.96
CA ALA A 299 -2.52 -1.80 -15.54
C ALA A 299 -1.91 -2.87 -14.61
N ASN A 300 -0.87 -2.51 -13.85
CA ASN A 300 -0.15 -3.45 -12.98
C ASN A 300 -1.05 -4.21 -11.98
N PRO A 301 -2.09 -3.64 -11.37
CA PRO A 301 -3.03 -4.42 -10.55
C PRO A 301 -3.72 -5.54 -11.31
N VAL A 302 -4.05 -5.37 -12.61
CA VAL A 302 -4.60 -6.44 -13.45
C VAL A 302 -3.53 -7.50 -13.71
N ILE A 303 -2.32 -7.07 -14.10
CA ILE A 303 -1.19 -7.96 -14.37
C ILE A 303 -0.85 -8.81 -13.14
N ASN A 304 -0.81 -8.20 -11.97
CA ASN A 304 -0.54 -8.88 -10.71
C ASN A 304 -1.60 -9.94 -10.39
N LYS A 305 -2.88 -9.58 -10.60
CA LYS A 305 -3.98 -10.50 -10.35
C LYS A 305 -3.96 -11.69 -11.30
N LEU A 306 -3.69 -11.49 -12.58
CA LEU A 306 -3.54 -12.56 -13.57
C LEU A 306 -2.40 -13.52 -13.17
N LYS A 307 -1.22 -12.98 -12.86
CA LYS A 307 -0.07 -13.77 -12.40
C LYS A 307 -0.37 -14.57 -11.12
N SER A 308 -1.15 -14.01 -10.20
CA SER A 308 -1.51 -14.71 -8.96
C SER A 308 -2.41 -15.91 -9.20
N ILE A 309 -3.24 -15.89 -10.24
CA ILE A 309 -4.12 -16.99 -10.65
C ILE A 309 -3.31 -18.09 -11.34
N GLU A 310 -2.42 -17.72 -12.28
CA GLU A 310 -1.57 -18.68 -13.01
C GLU A 310 -0.65 -19.51 -12.09
N GLN A 311 -0.19 -18.93 -10.98
CA GLN A 311 0.64 -19.62 -9.98
C GLN A 311 -0.17 -20.53 -9.04
N THR A 312 -1.47 -20.62 -9.21
CA THR A 312 -2.38 -21.45 -8.38
C THR A 312 -2.96 -22.62 -9.18
N ALA A 313 -2.91 -22.55 -10.52
CA ALA A 313 -3.30 -23.60 -11.44
C ALA A 313 -2.14 -24.57 -11.73
#